data_0835c3dbd793f18089dfa293aac1358a
#
_entry.id   0835c3dbd793f18089dfa293aac1358a
#
_cell.length_a   1.000
_cell.length_b   1.000
_cell.length_c   1.000
_cell.angle_alpha   90.00
_cell.angle_beta   90.00
_cell.angle_gamma   90.00
#
_symmetry.space_group_name_H-M   'P 1'
#
loop_
_entity.id
_entity.type
_entity.pdbx_description
1 polymer ?
#
loop_
_entity_poly.entity_id
_entity_poly.type
_entity_poly.pdbx_seq_one_letter_code
_entity_poly.pdbx_strand_id
1 'polypeptide(L)'
;MKLSPLFSSGVACGFPSPADDHKEAALSLDEHLITNPPATFMARANGDSMQGVGIFDRDVLIVDRSLTPGHGDVVVVALDGQLTCKILDRRLGQLIPANDKYKPIPIWEGQELIVEGVVKASIRYHRGG
;
A
#
# COMPACT_ATOMS: atom_id res chain seq x y z
N MET A 1 10.49 -18.38 8.74
CA MET A 1 9.72 -17.74 7.64
C MET A 1 9.96 -18.50 6.34
N LYS A 2 8.90 -18.76 5.61
CA LYS A 2 9.02 -19.47 4.34
C LYS A 2 9.00 -18.49 3.20
N LEU A 3 10.00 -18.55 2.33
CA LEU A 3 10.12 -17.64 1.19
C LEU A 3 9.75 -18.37 -0.09
N SER A 4 9.11 -17.67 -0.98
CA SER A 4 8.75 -18.17 -2.30
C SER A 4 9.24 -17.23 -3.38
N PRO A 5 9.84 -17.74 -4.45
CA PRO A 5 10.28 -16.86 -5.53
C PRO A 5 9.07 -16.30 -6.29
N LEU A 6 9.06 -14.99 -6.53
CA LEU A 6 7.94 -14.35 -7.18
C LEU A 6 8.02 -14.38 -8.69
N PHE A 7 9.23 -14.38 -9.24
CA PHE A 7 9.40 -14.20 -10.67
C PHE A 7 10.11 -15.36 -11.33
N SER A 8 9.98 -16.56 -10.77
CA SER A 8 10.57 -17.71 -11.40
C SER A 8 9.48 -18.49 -12.10
N SER A 9 9.57 -18.61 -13.40
CA SER A 9 8.61 -19.36 -14.15
C SER A 9 8.99 -20.84 -14.10
N GLY A 10 8.01 -21.69 -13.84
CA GLY A 10 8.19 -23.12 -13.94
C GLY A 10 8.89 -23.81 -12.78
N VAL A 11 9.21 -23.10 -11.72
CA VAL A 11 9.83 -23.74 -10.56
C VAL A 11 8.78 -23.97 -9.49
N ALA A 12 8.58 -25.22 -9.15
CA ALA A 12 7.51 -25.59 -8.24
C ALA A 12 7.82 -25.30 -6.78
N CYS A 13 9.07 -25.33 -6.40
CA CYS A 13 9.44 -25.09 -5.01
C CYS A 13 10.88 -24.64 -4.93
N GLY A 14 11.15 -23.82 -3.93
CA GLY A 14 12.49 -23.33 -3.72
C GLY A 14 12.90 -22.25 -4.73
N PHE A 15 14.11 -21.79 -4.59
CA PHE A 15 14.65 -20.79 -5.51
C PHE A 15 15.23 -21.49 -6.72
N PRO A 16 15.05 -20.90 -7.89
CA PRO A 16 15.60 -21.48 -9.10
C PRO A 16 17.12 -21.46 -9.07
N SER A 17 17.70 -22.44 -9.74
CA SER A 17 19.13 -22.47 -9.93
C SER A 17 19.56 -21.29 -10.83
N PRO A 18 20.74 -20.74 -10.61
CA PRO A 18 21.24 -19.68 -11.50
C PRO A 18 21.38 -20.14 -12.95
N ALA A 19 21.52 -21.42 -13.18
CA ALA A 19 21.61 -21.94 -14.54
C ALA A 19 20.28 -21.99 -15.24
N ASP A 20 19.21 -22.12 -14.48
CA ASP A 20 17.87 -22.11 -15.05
C ASP A 20 17.30 -20.73 -15.03
N ASP A 21 18.15 -19.75 -14.88
CA ASP A 21 17.72 -18.51 -14.59
C ASP A 21 16.69 -18.07 -15.53
N HIS A 22 15.93 -17.55 -15.31
CA HIS A 22 14.81 -16.88 -15.69
C HIS A 22 15.05 -15.85 -16.71
N LYS A 23 15.63 -16.27 -17.81
CA LYS A 23 15.92 -15.40 -18.91
C LYS A 23 14.69 -14.70 -19.47
N GLU A 24 13.54 -15.36 -19.32
CA GLU A 24 12.31 -14.78 -19.79
C GLU A 24 11.63 -13.92 -18.73
N ALA A 25 12.15 -13.86 -17.53
CA ALA A 25 11.51 -13.13 -16.45
C ALA A 25 12.43 -12.05 -15.93
N ALA A 26 12.55 -10.99 -16.69
CA ALA A 26 13.27 -9.83 -16.20
C ALA A 26 12.53 -9.26 -14.99
N LEU A 27 13.25 -9.11 -13.86
CA LEU A 27 12.66 -8.53 -12.68
C LEU A 27 12.51 -7.03 -12.87
N SER A 28 11.28 -6.57 -12.83
CA SER A 28 10.99 -5.14 -12.82
C SER A 28 10.01 -4.84 -11.72
N LEU A 29 10.47 -4.10 -10.70
CA LEU A 29 9.58 -3.64 -9.65
C LEU A 29 8.56 -2.66 -10.19
N ASP A 30 8.94 -1.86 -11.17
CA ASP A 30 8.02 -0.92 -11.78
C ASP A 30 6.86 -1.66 -12.43
N GLU A 31 7.12 -2.68 -13.21
CA GLU A 31 6.06 -3.46 -13.85
C GLU A 31 5.19 -4.19 -12.84
N HIS A 32 5.78 -4.63 -11.75
CA HIS A 32 5.07 -5.37 -10.73
C HIS A 32 4.17 -4.47 -9.86
N LEU A 33 4.68 -3.31 -9.48
CA LEU A 33 4.01 -2.44 -8.51
C LEU A 33 3.27 -1.27 -9.14
N ILE A 34 3.74 -0.79 -10.28
CA ILE A 34 3.20 0.42 -10.91
C ILE A 34 2.53 0.02 -12.21
N THR A 35 1.28 -0.42 -12.11
CA THR A 35 0.52 -0.88 -13.28
C THR A 35 -0.08 0.27 -14.06
N ASN A 36 -0.20 1.43 -13.45
CA ASN A 36 -0.75 2.62 -14.09
C ASN A 36 0.11 3.83 -13.75
N PRO A 37 1.27 4.00 -14.42
CA PRO A 37 2.20 5.06 -14.05
C PRO A 37 1.63 6.47 -13.98
N PRO A 38 0.78 6.91 -14.91
CA PRO A 38 0.23 8.27 -14.82
C PRO A 38 -0.63 8.51 -13.60
N ALA A 39 -1.19 7.46 -12.99
CA ALA A 39 -2.07 7.58 -11.85
C ALA A 39 -1.39 7.17 -10.54
N THR A 40 -0.10 6.83 -10.58
CA THR A 40 0.62 6.32 -9.42
C THR A 40 1.51 7.40 -8.82
N PHE A 41 1.48 7.52 -7.50
CA PHE A 41 2.44 8.36 -6.80
C PHE A 41 2.94 7.63 -5.56
N MET A 42 4.03 8.14 -4.99
CA MET A 42 4.59 7.59 -3.77
C MET A 42 4.47 8.62 -2.66
N ALA A 43 4.21 8.14 -1.46
CA ALA A 43 4.12 8.98 -0.28
C ALA A 43 4.86 8.32 0.87
N ARG A 44 5.41 9.12 1.77
CA ARG A 44 6.08 8.58 2.96
C ARG A 44 5.12 8.61 4.13
N ALA A 45 5.01 7.46 4.79
CA ALA A 45 4.18 7.35 5.98
C ALA A 45 4.92 7.98 7.18
N ASN A 46 4.18 8.71 7.99
CA ASN A 46 4.70 9.26 9.23
C ASN A 46 3.76 8.86 10.36
N GLY A 47 4.35 8.34 11.43
CA GLY A 47 3.59 7.92 12.59
C GLY A 47 3.29 6.43 12.60
N ASP A 48 2.47 6.01 13.56
CA ASP A 48 2.23 4.60 13.84
C ASP A 48 0.78 4.17 13.72
N SER A 49 -0.09 5.01 13.14
CA SER A 49 -1.54 4.73 13.13
C SER A 49 -1.93 3.54 12.27
N MET A 50 -1.03 3.04 11.43
CA MET A 50 -1.33 1.95 10.50
C MET A 50 -0.47 0.70 10.74
N GLN A 51 0.10 0.56 11.91
CA GLN A 51 0.96 -0.59 12.23
C GLN A 51 0.22 -1.93 12.11
N GLY A 52 -1.06 -1.95 12.43
CA GLY A 52 -1.85 -3.17 12.39
C GLY A 52 -2.03 -3.77 11.00
N VAL A 53 -1.79 -3.01 9.94
CA VAL A 53 -1.78 -3.51 8.57
C VAL A 53 -0.37 -3.56 7.99
N GLY A 54 0.65 -3.43 8.85
CA GLY A 54 2.04 -3.57 8.42
C GLY A 54 2.66 -2.33 7.82
N ILE A 55 2.05 -1.16 8.00
CA ILE A 55 2.62 0.11 7.56
C ILE A 55 3.20 0.81 8.78
N PHE A 56 4.51 1.06 8.73
CA PHE A 56 5.25 1.63 9.85
C PHE A 56 5.77 3.02 9.48
N ASP A 57 6.18 3.74 10.52
CA ASP A 57 6.76 5.06 10.35
C ASP A 57 7.89 5.02 9.32
N ARG A 58 7.90 5.94 8.39
CA ARG A 58 8.88 6.11 7.32
C ARG A 58 8.76 5.13 6.15
N ASP A 59 7.79 4.24 6.15
CA ASP A 59 7.54 3.40 4.99
C ASP A 59 7.15 4.26 3.78
N VAL A 60 7.48 3.77 2.59
CA VAL A 60 7.07 4.41 1.34
C VAL A 60 5.83 3.69 0.82
N LEU A 61 4.79 4.44 0.54
CA LEU A 61 3.53 3.91 0.04
C LEU A 61 3.46 4.08 -1.47
N ILE A 62 3.04 3.02 -2.16
CA ILE A 62 2.72 3.07 -3.58
C ILE A 62 1.21 3.27 -3.68
N VAL A 63 0.79 4.39 -4.21
CA VAL A 63 -0.61 4.81 -4.21
C VAL A 63 -1.11 4.94 -5.65
N ASP A 64 -2.22 4.31 -5.95
CA ASP A 64 -2.82 4.31 -7.28
C ASP A 64 -4.15 5.07 -7.23
N ARG A 65 -4.21 6.17 -7.98
CA ARG A 65 -5.41 7.01 -8.06
C ARG A 65 -6.49 6.44 -8.97
N SER A 66 -6.13 5.50 -9.82
CA SER A 66 -7.08 4.93 -10.78
C SER A 66 -7.98 3.87 -10.18
N LEU A 67 -7.63 3.35 -9.01
CA LEU A 67 -8.42 2.32 -8.35
C LEU A 67 -9.62 2.94 -7.63
N THR A 68 -10.75 2.28 -7.75
CA THR A 68 -11.95 2.69 -7.00
C THR A 68 -11.83 2.15 -5.59
N PRO A 69 -11.85 3.01 -4.56
CA PRO A 69 -11.72 2.55 -3.19
C PRO A 69 -12.89 1.68 -2.75
N GLY A 70 -12.58 0.52 -2.19
CA GLY A 70 -13.56 -0.40 -1.64
C GLY A 70 -13.49 -0.49 -0.13
N HIS A 71 -14.48 -1.17 0.45
CA HIS A 71 -14.48 -1.41 1.88
C HIS A 71 -13.25 -2.22 2.29
N GLY A 72 -12.55 -1.75 3.32
CA GLY A 72 -11.34 -2.41 3.81
C GLY A 72 -10.06 -1.98 3.12
N ASP A 73 -10.15 -1.21 2.04
CA ASP A 73 -8.94 -0.72 1.38
C ASP A 73 -8.20 0.26 2.26
N VAL A 74 -6.88 0.22 2.15
CA VAL A 74 -6.02 1.25 2.73
C VAL A 74 -5.98 2.40 1.73
N VAL A 75 -6.38 3.57 2.16
CA VAL A 75 -6.49 4.73 1.29
C VAL A 75 -5.67 5.90 1.80
N VAL A 76 -5.23 6.74 0.88
CA VAL A 76 -4.68 8.05 1.19
C VAL A 76 -5.77 9.07 0.93
N VAL A 77 -6.08 9.85 1.94
CA VAL A 77 -7.13 10.86 1.86
C VAL A 77 -6.58 12.23 2.25
N ALA A 78 -7.14 13.25 1.64
CA ALA A 78 -6.95 14.62 2.09
C ALA A 78 -8.15 14.98 2.96
N LEU A 79 -7.89 15.14 4.24
CA LEU A 79 -8.92 15.46 5.23
C LEU A 79 -8.60 16.83 5.80
N ASP A 80 -9.46 17.79 5.52
CA ASP A 80 -9.27 19.18 5.95
C ASP A 80 -7.87 19.71 5.61
N GLY A 81 -7.42 19.40 4.39
CA GLY A 81 -6.15 19.88 3.87
C GLY A 81 -4.93 19.07 4.24
N GLN A 82 -5.07 18.02 5.06
CA GLN A 82 -3.96 17.16 5.44
C GLN A 82 -4.07 15.78 4.82
N LEU A 83 -2.96 15.29 4.29
CA LEU A 83 -2.91 13.91 3.78
C LEU A 83 -2.75 12.94 4.94
N THR A 84 -3.57 11.91 4.94
CA THR A 84 -3.49 10.84 5.92
C THR A 84 -3.78 9.49 5.28
N CYS A 85 -3.31 8.43 5.91
CA CYS A 85 -3.50 7.06 5.46
C CYS A 85 -4.36 6.33 6.48
N LYS A 86 -5.45 5.74 6.03
CA LYS A 86 -6.41 5.05 6.90
C LYS A 86 -7.06 3.91 6.14
N ILE A 87 -7.79 3.07 6.85
CA ILE A 87 -8.62 2.03 6.26
C ILE A 87 -10.01 2.63 6.01
N LEU A 88 -10.54 2.40 4.82
CA LEU A 88 -11.87 2.87 4.49
C LEU A 88 -12.92 1.87 4.98
N ASP A 89 -13.79 2.30 5.86
CA ASP A 89 -14.95 1.53 6.30
C ASP A 89 -16.19 2.12 5.64
N ARG A 90 -16.65 1.47 4.59
CA ARG A 90 -17.83 1.95 3.86
C ARG A 90 -19.14 1.57 4.54
N ARG A 91 -19.11 0.60 5.44
CA ARG A 91 -20.30 0.14 6.12
C ARG A 91 -20.77 1.14 7.16
N LEU A 92 -19.84 1.67 7.94
CA LEU A 92 -20.15 2.65 8.98
C LEU A 92 -19.84 4.08 8.56
N GLY A 93 -19.31 4.27 7.35
CA GLY A 93 -18.98 5.61 6.86
C GLY A 93 -17.89 6.27 7.68
N GLN A 94 -16.73 5.62 7.83
CA GLN A 94 -15.65 6.14 8.65
C GLN A 94 -14.29 5.73 8.10
N LEU A 95 -13.26 6.40 8.58
CA LEU A 95 -11.87 6.05 8.33
C LEU A 95 -11.32 5.42 9.60
N ILE A 96 -10.71 4.25 9.47
CA ILE A 96 -10.25 3.48 10.62
C ILE A 96 -8.73 3.47 10.66
N PRO A 97 -8.12 3.86 11.78
CA PRO A 97 -6.69 3.59 11.99
C PRO A 97 -6.48 2.11 12.31
N ALA A 98 -5.31 1.60 12.01
CA ALA A 98 -4.93 0.22 12.35
C ALA A 98 -4.02 0.22 13.57
N ASN A 99 -4.45 0.88 14.64
CA ASN A 99 -3.74 0.98 15.90
C ASN A 99 -4.73 1.43 16.97
N ASP A 100 -4.84 0.66 18.04
CA ASP A 100 -5.81 0.91 19.12
C ASP A 100 -5.61 2.23 19.85
N LYS A 101 -4.44 2.84 19.72
CA LYS A 101 -4.18 4.16 20.32
C LYS A 101 -4.99 5.28 19.67
N TYR A 102 -5.52 5.03 18.47
CA TYR A 102 -6.22 6.05 17.70
C TYR A 102 -7.67 5.65 17.51
N LYS A 103 -8.52 6.64 17.34
CA LYS A 103 -9.95 6.42 17.17
C LYS A 103 -10.38 6.53 15.70
N PRO A 104 -11.42 5.82 15.29
CA PRO A 104 -12.00 6.01 13.98
C PRO A 104 -12.43 7.46 13.76
N ILE A 105 -12.35 7.90 12.50
CA ILE A 105 -12.75 9.24 12.10
C ILE A 105 -14.03 9.11 11.30
N PRO A 106 -15.19 9.57 11.80
CA PRO A 106 -16.43 9.50 11.03
C PRO A 106 -16.35 10.40 9.79
N ILE A 107 -16.91 9.91 8.70
CA ILE A 107 -17.07 10.69 7.48
C ILE A 107 -18.51 11.20 7.51
N TRP A 108 -18.68 12.52 7.49
CA TRP A 108 -20.02 13.10 7.56
C TRP A 108 -20.20 14.14 6.46
N GLU A 109 -21.46 14.38 6.15
CA GLU A 109 -21.82 15.31 5.10
C GLU A 109 -21.33 16.72 5.44
N GLY A 110 -20.78 17.41 4.43
CA GLY A 110 -20.21 18.74 4.63
C GLY A 110 -18.74 18.73 4.98
N GLN A 111 -18.17 17.55 5.27
CA GLN A 111 -16.76 17.42 5.55
C GLN A 111 -15.95 17.45 4.27
N GLU A 112 -14.84 18.18 4.28
CA GLU A 112 -13.96 18.23 3.13
C GLU A 112 -13.04 17.01 3.15
N LEU A 113 -13.43 15.98 2.40
CA LEU A 113 -12.70 14.73 2.30
C LEU A 113 -12.49 14.38 0.84
N ILE A 114 -11.25 14.23 0.45
CA ILE A 114 -10.91 13.79 -0.91
C ILE A 114 -10.07 12.53 -0.81
N VAL A 115 -10.53 11.45 -1.45
CA VAL A 115 -9.75 10.22 -1.55
C VAL A 115 -8.74 10.42 -2.68
N GLU A 116 -7.47 10.43 -2.32
CA GLU A 116 -6.39 10.65 -3.28
C GLU A 116 -5.96 9.37 -3.99
N GLY A 117 -6.16 8.22 -3.38
CA GLY A 117 -5.84 6.94 -4.01
C GLY A 117 -5.87 5.78 -3.04
N VAL A 118 -5.68 4.60 -3.61
CA VAL A 118 -5.63 3.34 -2.86
C VAL A 118 -4.18 2.91 -2.72
N VAL A 119 -3.79 2.55 -1.51
CA VAL A 119 -2.44 2.04 -1.26
C VAL A 119 -2.36 0.60 -1.74
N LYS A 120 -1.54 0.36 -2.75
CA LYS A 120 -1.34 -0.97 -3.31
C LYS A 120 -0.27 -1.76 -2.57
N ALA A 121 0.76 -1.07 -2.11
CA ALA A 121 1.93 -1.70 -1.51
C ALA A 121 2.67 -0.70 -0.66
N SER A 122 3.53 -1.20 0.20
CA SER A 122 4.44 -0.37 0.97
C SER A 122 5.85 -0.96 0.91
N ILE A 123 6.83 -0.09 1.04
CA ILE A 123 8.24 -0.47 1.01
C ILE A 123 8.86 -0.06 2.33
N ARG A 124 9.51 -1.00 2.99
CA ARG A 124 10.27 -0.73 4.20
C ARG A 124 11.73 -0.96 3.94
N TYR A 125 12.52 0.05 4.25
CA TYR A 125 13.97 -0.07 4.14
C TYR A 125 14.52 -0.65 5.43
N HIS A 126 15.37 -1.67 5.31
CA HIS A 126 16.00 -2.30 6.46
C HIS A 126 17.43 -1.81 6.68
N ARG A 127 17.94 -1.00 5.76
CA ARG A 127 19.32 -0.53 5.79
C ARG A 127 19.42 0.91 5.31
N GLY A 128 18.65 1.77 5.91
CA GLY A 128 18.67 3.18 5.56
C GLY A 128 18.07 3.44 4.19
N GLY A 129 17.35 4.47 4.02
CA GLY A 129 16.72 4.74 2.74
C GLY A 129 16.22 6.14 2.65
#